data_4a82bc153733ed7480eb0e54d5ed960d
#
_entry.id   4a82bc153733ed7480eb0e54d5ed960d
#
_cell.length_a   1.000
_cell.length_b   1.000
_cell.length_c   1.000
_cell.angle_alpha   90.00
_cell.angle_beta   90.00
_cell.angle_gamma   90.00
#
_symmetry.space_group_name_H-M   'P 1'
#
loop_
_entity.id
_entity.type
_entity.pdbx_description
1 polymer ?
#
loop_
_entity_poly.entity_id
_entity_poly.type
_entity_poly.pdbx_seq_one_letter_code
_entity_poly.pdbx_strand_id
1 'polypeptide(L)'
;MKEKAKQQRVVLITGAGKGIGRAVAETLARRAEGSASPLSLCLAARTSSDLQALKTQLDGASVRCDVIAGDLAEAPTQPVEACLERHGRIDVLIHCAGVGRFKDFLDQTAEDLEFTLKTNVTATFMLLQRTYAVMKTQMPQEGMRGQIQVVTSVAAEQPFLQSSTYCLSKYAQRGLLDVMKLYGRQDGIRILEIKPGAAYTPMWGEMPPDQVQKMMSAEDVAQPMVDALELSSRASLESLTIRPLHGDL
;
A
#
# COMPACT_ATOMS: atom_id res chain seq x y z
N MET A 1 -13.56 19.50 30.48
CA MET A 1 -12.52 19.23 29.49
C MET A 1 -13.21 19.29 28.14
N LYS A 2 -12.85 20.23 27.25
CA LYS A 2 -13.38 20.25 25.88
C LYS A 2 -12.82 19.02 25.17
N GLU A 3 -13.67 18.10 24.72
CA GLU A 3 -13.29 17.07 23.76
C GLU A 3 -12.60 17.76 22.57
N LYS A 4 -11.29 17.52 22.41
CA LYS A 4 -10.60 17.94 21.19
C LYS A 4 -11.28 17.18 20.05
N ALA A 5 -11.93 17.91 19.15
CA ALA A 5 -12.43 17.32 17.91
C ALA A 5 -11.30 16.45 17.34
N LYS A 6 -11.56 15.14 17.14
CA LYS A 6 -10.57 14.25 16.55
C LYS A 6 -10.24 14.80 15.18
N GLN A 7 -8.96 15.06 14.96
CA GLN A 7 -8.47 15.62 13.70
C GLN A 7 -8.69 14.57 12.60
N GLN A 8 -9.10 15.02 11.42
CA GLN A 8 -9.30 14.19 10.25
C GLN A 8 -8.03 13.39 9.92
N ARG A 9 -8.15 12.06 9.79
CA ARG A 9 -7.04 11.18 9.38
C ARG A 9 -6.92 11.22 7.86
N VAL A 10 -5.71 11.47 7.37
CA VAL A 10 -5.39 11.51 5.93
C VAL A 10 -4.61 10.28 5.53
N VAL A 11 -5.17 9.48 4.63
CA VAL A 11 -4.60 8.22 4.15
C VAL A 11 -4.33 8.31 2.65
N LEU A 12 -3.08 8.18 2.25
CA LEU A 12 -2.66 8.06 0.85
C LEU A 12 -2.54 6.57 0.49
N ILE A 13 -3.28 6.13 -0.54
CA ILE A 13 -3.26 4.75 -1.03
C ILE A 13 -2.79 4.76 -2.47
N THR A 14 -1.64 4.14 -2.75
CA THR A 14 -1.18 3.93 -4.13
C THR A 14 -1.58 2.55 -4.63
N GLY A 15 -1.85 2.42 -5.93
CA GLY A 15 -2.44 1.20 -6.48
C GLY A 15 -3.91 1.02 -6.07
N ALA A 16 -4.61 2.11 -5.74
CA ALA A 16 -5.97 2.10 -5.20
C ALA A 16 -7.05 1.67 -6.21
N GLY A 17 -6.76 1.69 -7.51
CA GLY A 17 -7.78 1.42 -8.53
C GLY A 17 -8.28 -0.03 -8.57
N LYS A 18 -7.46 -1.01 -8.18
CA LYS A 18 -7.75 -2.45 -8.30
C LYS A 18 -7.09 -3.26 -7.17
N GLY A 19 -7.49 -4.52 -7.05
CA GLY A 19 -6.86 -5.51 -6.17
C GLY A 19 -6.77 -5.06 -4.72
N ILE A 20 -5.63 -5.33 -4.06
CA ILE A 20 -5.43 -5.09 -2.63
C ILE A 20 -5.65 -3.60 -2.26
N GLY A 21 -5.12 -2.66 -3.05
CA GLY A 21 -5.26 -1.24 -2.75
C GLY A 21 -6.72 -0.75 -2.77
N ARG A 22 -7.53 -1.27 -3.71
CA ARG A 22 -8.97 -1.02 -3.74
C ARG A 22 -9.66 -1.62 -2.52
N ALA A 23 -9.38 -2.88 -2.21
CA ALA A 23 -9.97 -3.57 -1.06
C ALA A 23 -9.63 -2.87 0.27
N VAL A 24 -8.41 -2.32 0.40
CA VAL A 24 -8.01 -1.51 1.55
C VAL A 24 -8.85 -0.23 1.65
N ALA A 25 -9.05 0.49 0.55
CA ALA A 25 -9.88 1.70 0.53
C ALA A 25 -11.33 1.39 0.93
N GLU A 26 -11.91 0.31 0.39
CA GLU A 26 -13.26 -0.16 0.71
C GLU A 26 -13.38 -0.59 2.19
N THR A 27 -12.38 -1.29 2.72
CA THR A 27 -12.37 -1.71 4.13
C THR A 27 -12.25 -0.52 5.09
N LEU A 28 -11.39 0.47 4.77
CA LEU A 28 -11.27 1.71 5.52
C LEU A 28 -12.58 2.49 5.54
N ALA A 29 -13.26 2.61 4.40
CA ALA A 29 -14.53 3.31 4.30
C ALA A 29 -15.62 2.64 5.15
N ARG A 30 -15.75 1.31 5.09
CA ARG A 30 -16.69 0.56 5.96
C ARG A 30 -16.41 0.78 7.45
N ARG A 31 -15.12 0.81 7.83
CA ARG A 31 -14.72 1.07 9.23
C ARG A 31 -15.01 2.49 9.70
N ALA A 32 -15.02 3.45 8.78
CA ALA A 32 -15.33 4.84 9.08
C ALA A 32 -16.82 5.11 9.22
N GLU A 33 -17.71 4.19 8.78
CA GLU A 33 -19.16 4.33 8.92
C GLU A 33 -19.54 4.48 10.40
N GLY A 34 -20.28 5.54 10.71
CA GLY A 34 -20.67 5.85 12.08
C GLY A 34 -19.56 6.39 12.99
N SER A 35 -18.34 6.56 12.48
CA SER A 35 -17.25 7.17 13.24
C SER A 35 -17.42 8.68 13.35
N ALA A 36 -17.19 9.23 14.55
CA ALA A 36 -17.14 10.67 14.78
C ALA A 36 -15.90 11.34 14.17
N SER A 37 -14.94 10.56 13.67
CA SER A 37 -13.69 11.05 13.08
C SER A 37 -13.74 10.92 11.56
N PRO A 38 -13.76 12.04 10.81
CA PRO A 38 -13.78 11.99 9.36
C PRO A 38 -12.47 11.39 8.81
N LEU A 39 -12.58 10.63 7.71
CA LEU A 39 -11.49 10.00 7.01
C LEU A 39 -11.31 10.65 5.63
N SER A 40 -10.09 11.03 5.28
CA SER A 40 -9.73 11.44 3.92
C SER A 40 -8.88 10.37 3.25
N LEU A 41 -9.34 9.89 2.10
CA LEU A 41 -8.65 8.92 1.26
C LEU A 41 -8.12 9.62 0.00
N CYS A 42 -6.80 9.74 -0.15
CA CYS A 42 -6.14 10.12 -1.39
C CYS A 42 -5.86 8.84 -2.18
N LEU A 43 -6.67 8.60 -3.23
CA LEU A 43 -6.65 7.39 -4.04
C LEU A 43 -5.77 7.61 -5.27
N ALA A 44 -4.61 6.96 -5.34
CA ALA A 44 -3.64 7.13 -6.41
C ALA A 44 -3.50 5.85 -7.26
N ALA A 45 -3.65 5.96 -8.58
CA ALA A 45 -3.38 4.91 -9.56
C ALA A 45 -3.29 5.50 -10.98
N ARG A 46 -2.91 4.65 -11.96
CA ARG A 46 -2.77 5.07 -13.37
C ARG A 46 -4.11 5.35 -14.05
N THR A 47 -5.12 4.53 -13.79
CA THR A 47 -6.42 4.57 -14.48
C THR A 47 -7.38 5.49 -13.76
N SER A 48 -7.64 6.66 -14.32
CA SER A 48 -8.56 7.65 -13.73
C SER A 48 -9.99 7.14 -13.57
N SER A 49 -10.51 6.39 -14.55
CA SER A 49 -11.87 5.83 -14.50
C SER A 49 -12.08 4.87 -13.32
N ASP A 50 -11.09 4.00 -13.03
CA ASP A 50 -11.17 3.09 -11.87
C ASP A 50 -11.23 3.87 -10.55
N LEU A 51 -10.43 4.94 -10.45
CA LEU A 51 -10.40 5.80 -9.25
C LEU A 51 -11.69 6.61 -9.09
N GLN A 52 -12.26 7.12 -10.19
CA GLN A 52 -13.53 7.85 -10.13
C GLN A 52 -14.70 6.94 -9.74
N ALA A 53 -14.74 5.72 -10.26
CA ALA A 53 -15.73 4.72 -9.86
C ALA A 53 -15.61 4.39 -8.35
N LEU A 54 -14.38 4.19 -7.87
CA LEU A 54 -14.14 3.94 -6.44
C LEU A 54 -14.51 5.15 -5.59
N LYS A 55 -14.15 6.37 -6.00
CA LYS A 55 -14.58 7.60 -5.33
C LYS A 55 -16.10 7.68 -5.22
N THR A 56 -16.81 7.47 -6.31
CA THR A 56 -18.29 7.52 -6.31
C THR A 56 -18.91 6.49 -5.35
N GLN A 57 -18.27 5.32 -5.21
CA GLN A 57 -18.71 4.27 -4.30
C GLN A 57 -18.48 4.64 -2.82
N LEU A 58 -17.35 5.30 -2.50
CA LEU A 58 -16.90 5.49 -1.11
C LEU A 58 -17.18 6.87 -0.53
N ASP A 59 -17.30 7.91 -1.39
CA ASP A 59 -17.45 9.30 -0.94
C ASP A 59 -18.78 9.52 -0.23
N GLY A 60 -18.74 10.11 0.96
CA GLY A 60 -19.95 10.28 1.78
C GLY A 60 -19.71 11.08 3.06
N ALA A 61 -20.60 10.98 4.03
CA ALA A 61 -20.57 11.76 5.26
C ALA A 61 -19.33 11.49 6.13
N SER A 62 -18.88 10.24 6.20
CA SER A 62 -17.76 9.80 7.05
C SER A 62 -16.43 9.71 6.30
N VAL A 63 -16.46 9.69 4.96
CA VAL A 63 -15.28 9.50 4.10
C VAL A 63 -15.28 10.53 2.98
N ARG A 64 -14.14 11.18 2.77
CA ARG A 64 -13.86 12.01 1.60
C ARG A 64 -12.79 11.35 0.75
N CYS A 65 -13.04 11.25 -0.55
CA CYS A 65 -12.11 10.67 -1.51
C CYS A 65 -11.59 11.71 -2.48
N ASP A 66 -10.27 11.78 -2.62
CA ASP A 66 -9.57 12.54 -3.65
C ASP A 66 -8.92 11.59 -4.65
N VAL A 67 -9.09 11.88 -5.92
CA VAL A 67 -8.48 11.09 -7.01
C VAL A 67 -7.17 11.74 -7.47
N ILE A 68 -6.13 10.92 -7.58
CA ILE A 68 -4.80 11.31 -8.04
C ILE A 68 -4.38 10.32 -9.14
N ALA A 69 -4.70 10.66 -10.38
CA ALA A 69 -4.34 9.84 -11.53
C ALA A 69 -2.90 10.13 -11.97
N GLY A 70 -2.08 9.08 -12.13
CA GLY A 70 -0.69 9.21 -12.57
C GLY A 70 0.06 7.88 -12.54
N ASP A 71 1.17 7.81 -13.29
CA ASP A 71 2.07 6.66 -13.26
C ASP A 71 3.22 6.94 -12.29
N LEU A 72 3.32 6.11 -11.25
CA LEU A 72 4.42 6.21 -10.29
C LEU A 72 5.79 6.02 -10.91
N ALA A 73 5.89 5.25 -11.99
CA ALA A 73 7.16 5.07 -12.71
C ALA A 73 7.66 6.36 -13.36
N GLU A 74 6.77 7.29 -13.71
CA GLU A 74 7.10 8.59 -14.34
C GLU A 74 7.14 9.74 -13.31
N ALA A 75 6.24 9.73 -12.34
CA ALA A 75 6.11 10.79 -11.34
C ALA A 75 5.93 10.22 -9.92
N PRO A 76 6.97 9.60 -9.32
CA PRO A 76 6.86 8.84 -8.08
C PRO A 76 6.41 9.66 -6.86
N THR A 77 6.72 10.95 -6.81
CA THR A 77 6.35 11.82 -5.67
C THR A 77 5.04 12.57 -5.88
N GLN A 78 4.50 12.58 -7.10
CA GLN A 78 3.26 13.29 -7.43
C GLN A 78 2.09 12.98 -6.49
N PRO A 79 1.82 11.72 -6.08
CA PRO A 79 0.74 11.44 -5.15
C PRO A 79 0.94 12.08 -3.77
N VAL A 80 2.17 12.19 -3.32
CA VAL A 80 2.52 12.84 -2.04
C VAL A 80 2.26 14.33 -2.12
N GLU A 81 2.76 14.99 -3.18
CA GLU A 81 2.57 16.43 -3.38
C GLU A 81 1.08 16.78 -3.49
N ALA A 82 0.32 16.06 -4.32
CA ALA A 82 -1.11 16.29 -4.49
C ALA A 82 -1.92 16.07 -3.19
N CYS A 83 -1.52 15.11 -2.36
CA CYS A 83 -2.13 14.89 -1.05
C CYS A 83 -1.80 16.04 -0.09
N LEU A 84 -0.56 16.52 -0.09
CA LEU A 84 -0.13 17.64 0.75
C LEU A 84 -0.80 18.96 0.37
N GLU A 85 -0.92 19.27 -0.92
CA GLU A 85 -1.61 20.46 -1.40
C GLU A 85 -3.05 20.54 -0.90
N ARG A 86 -3.73 19.38 -0.77
CA ARG A 86 -5.15 19.32 -0.36
C ARG A 86 -5.34 19.25 1.15
N HIS A 87 -4.46 18.57 1.87
CA HIS A 87 -4.66 18.24 3.28
C HIS A 87 -3.57 18.76 4.23
N GLY A 88 -2.43 19.20 3.70
CA GLY A 88 -1.30 19.70 4.50
C GLY A 88 -0.55 18.65 5.31
N ARG A 89 -0.98 17.38 5.25
CA ARG A 89 -0.40 16.25 6.01
C ARG A 89 -0.69 14.89 5.38
N ILE A 90 0.05 13.88 5.80
CA ILE A 90 -0.21 12.47 5.49
C ILE A 90 -0.03 11.68 6.79
N ASP A 91 -1.11 11.08 7.31
CA ASP A 91 -1.05 10.28 8.53
C ASP A 91 -0.68 8.83 8.24
N VAL A 92 -1.15 8.32 7.11
CA VAL A 92 -0.90 6.95 6.66
C VAL A 92 -0.58 6.94 5.17
N LEU A 93 0.50 6.24 4.80
CA LEU A 93 0.73 5.78 3.43
C LEU A 93 0.50 4.28 3.37
N ILE A 94 -0.35 3.83 2.43
CA ILE A 94 -0.53 2.43 2.08
C ILE A 94 -0.08 2.25 0.64
N HIS A 95 1.11 1.66 0.46
CA HIS A 95 1.70 1.46 -0.85
C HIS A 95 1.40 0.06 -1.37
N CYS A 96 0.41 -0.04 -2.26
CA CYS A 96 -0.01 -1.28 -2.93
C CYS A 96 0.39 -1.32 -4.41
N ALA A 97 0.90 -0.23 -4.97
CA ALA A 97 1.31 -0.20 -6.36
C ALA A 97 2.51 -1.13 -6.61
N GLY A 98 2.41 -1.94 -7.64
CA GLY A 98 3.48 -2.83 -8.06
C GLY A 98 3.13 -3.52 -9.37
N VAL A 99 4.14 -4.07 -10.03
CA VAL A 99 4.03 -4.80 -11.28
C VAL A 99 4.83 -6.09 -11.22
N GLY A 100 4.50 -7.07 -12.09
CA GLY A 100 5.26 -8.29 -12.27
C GLY A 100 5.32 -8.70 -13.74
N ARG A 101 6.43 -9.33 -14.13
CA ARG A 101 6.61 -10.01 -15.41
C ARG A 101 6.99 -11.45 -15.09
N PHE A 102 6.11 -12.38 -15.41
CA PHE A 102 6.27 -13.80 -15.06
C PHE A 102 6.59 -14.59 -16.32
N LYS A 103 7.85 -15.02 -16.46
CA LYS A 103 8.39 -15.79 -17.59
C LYS A 103 9.49 -16.71 -17.09
N ASP A 104 9.82 -17.75 -17.85
CA ASP A 104 10.98 -18.58 -17.57
C ASP A 104 12.26 -17.73 -17.52
N PHE A 105 13.25 -18.20 -16.77
CA PHE A 105 14.45 -17.39 -16.48
C PHE A 105 15.18 -16.96 -17.76
N LEU A 106 15.28 -17.84 -18.75
CA LEU A 106 15.96 -17.54 -20.03
C LEU A 106 15.12 -16.63 -20.96
N ASP A 107 13.82 -16.51 -20.74
CA ASP A 107 12.91 -15.67 -21.51
C ASP A 107 12.74 -14.26 -20.93
N GLN A 108 13.31 -14.01 -19.74
CA GLN A 108 13.34 -12.68 -19.15
C GLN A 108 14.31 -11.77 -19.93
N THR A 109 13.84 -10.59 -20.29
CA THR A 109 14.62 -9.60 -21.04
C THR A 109 15.11 -8.48 -20.14
N ALA A 110 16.10 -7.70 -20.61
CA ALA A 110 16.53 -6.46 -19.95
C ALA A 110 15.37 -5.48 -19.76
N GLU A 111 14.46 -5.40 -20.74
CA GLU A 111 13.25 -4.58 -20.67
C GLU A 111 12.29 -5.02 -19.54
N ASP A 112 12.10 -6.34 -19.34
CA ASP A 112 11.28 -6.87 -18.24
C ASP A 112 11.90 -6.49 -16.89
N LEU A 113 13.23 -6.55 -16.79
CA LEU A 113 13.96 -6.15 -15.60
C LEU A 113 13.81 -4.64 -15.34
N GLU A 114 14.08 -3.80 -16.33
CA GLU A 114 13.97 -2.34 -16.22
C GLU A 114 12.55 -1.90 -15.84
N PHE A 115 11.54 -2.45 -16.52
CA PHE A 115 10.13 -2.19 -16.22
C PHE A 115 9.78 -2.51 -14.77
N THR A 116 10.22 -3.68 -14.29
CA THR A 116 9.93 -4.13 -12.93
C THR A 116 10.67 -3.30 -11.89
N LEU A 117 11.96 -3.02 -12.11
CA LEU A 117 12.77 -2.21 -11.20
C LEU A 117 12.32 -0.75 -11.16
N LYS A 118 11.98 -0.16 -12.31
CA LYS A 118 11.51 1.23 -12.39
C LYS A 118 10.30 1.46 -11.49
N THR A 119 9.31 0.57 -11.56
CA THR A 119 8.08 0.69 -10.76
C THR A 119 8.27 0.22 -9.32
N ASN A 120 8.75 -1.02 -9.14
CA ASN A 120 8.74 -1.64 -7.80
C ASN A 120 9.89 -1.14 -6.91
N VAL A 121 11.01 -0.68 -7.48
CA VAL A 121 12.17 -0.28 -6.69
C VAL A 121 12.39 1.23 -6.74
N THR A 122 12.66 1.78 -7.92
CA THR A 122 13.01 3.20 -8.03
C THR A 122 11.87 4.11 -7.61
N ALA A 123 10.67 3.89 -8.16
CA ALA A 123 9.51 4.70 -7.81
C ALA A 123 9.07 4.50 -6.35
N THR A 124 9.12 3.25 -5.85
CA THR A 124 8.85 2.96 -4.44
C THR A 124 9.84 3.70 -3.53
N PHE A 125 11.15 3.65 -3.82
CA PHE A 125 12.15 4.36 -3.03
C PHE A 125 11.86 5.86 -2.94
N MET A 126 11.62 6.51 -4.08
CA MET A 126 11.35 7.96 -4.14
C MET A 126 10.04 8.34 -3.41
N LEU A 127 8.97 7.55 -3.60
CA LEU A 127 7.70 7.73 -2.90
C LEU A 127 7.87 7.64 -1.38
N LEU A 128 8.54 6.58 -0.92
CA LEU A 128 8.74 6.33 0.51
C LEU A 128 9.65 7.38 1.14
N GLN A 129 10.75 7.76 0.48
CA GLN A 129 11.67 8.81 0.94
C GLN A 129 10.93 10.14 1.10
N ARG A 130 10.13 10.53 0.10
CA ARG A 130 9.38 11.78 0.15
C ARG A 130 8.29 11.76 1.22
N THR A 131 7.53 10.68 1.32
CA THR A 131 6.52 10.51 2.37
C THR A 131 7.14 10.55 3.76
N TYR A 132 8.27 9.85 3.95
CA TYR A 132 9.00 9.84 5.21
C TYR A 132 9.46 11.24 5.62
N ALA A 133 10.01 12.02 4.67
CA ALA A 133 10.45 13.40 4.92
C ALA A 133 9.28 14.28 5.38
N VAL A 134 8.09 14.12 4.78
CA VAL A 134 6.87 14.81 5.22
C VAL A 134 6.49 14.41 6.64
N MET A 135 6.36 13.12 6.91
CA MET A 135 5.95 12.60 8.22
C MET A 135 6.92 13.03 9.32
N LYS A 136 8.22 13.06 9.03
CA LYS A 136 9.25 13.48 10.00
C LYS A 136 9.09 14.92 10.49
N THR A 137 8.56 15.81 9.67
CA THR A 137 8.42 17.24 9.99
C THR A 137 7.04 17.60 10.56
N GLN A 138 6.03 16.74 10.40
CA GLN A 138 4.68 17.05 10.90
C GLN A 138 4.54 16.80 12.39
N MET A 139 3.59 17.52 13.01
CA MET A 139 3.28 17.35 14.42
C MET A 139 2.71 15.95 14.70
N PRO A 140 3.20 15.26 15.75
CA PRO A 140 2.68 13.95 16.12
C PRO A 140 1.19 14.00 16.47
N GLN A 141 0.45 12.98 16.05
CA GLN A 141 -0.91 12.69 16.51
C GLN A 141 -0.89 11.41 17.33
N GLU A 142 -1.53 11.41 18.49
CA GLU A 142 -1.57 10.26 19.41
C GLU A 142 -0.19 9.62 19.69
N GLY A 143 0.87 10.43 19.66
CA GLY A 143 2.25 9.99 19.90
C GLY A 143 3.00 9.46 18.68
N MET A 144 2.41 9.50 17.49
CA MET A 144 3.04 9.09 16.23
C MET A 144 3.06 10.23 15.22
N ARG A 145 4.08 10.28 14.37
CA ARG A 145 4.18 11.20 13.23
C ARG A 145 3.53 10.66 11.96
N GLY A 146 3.44 9.34 11.85
CA GLY A 146 2.80 8.70 10.71
C GLY A 146 2.99 7.18 10.70
N GLN A 147 2.37 6.55 9.73
CA GLN A 147 2.48 5.12 9.47
C GLN A 147 2.62 4.84 7.99
N ILE A 148 3.57 3.99 7.62
CA ILE A 148 3.81 3.54 6.24
C ILE A 148 3.62 2.04 6.20
N GLN A 149 2.70 1.58 5.36
CA GLN A 149 2.50 0.16 5.05
C GLN A 149 2.86 -0.08 3.58
N VAL A 150 3.65 -1.11 3.32
CA VAL A 150 4.10 -1.45 1.96
C VAL A 150 3.77 -2.90 1.66
N VAL A 151 3.02 -3.13 0.59
CA VAL A 151 2.71 -4.46 0.09
C VAL A 151 3.89 -4.97 -0.74
N THR A 152 4.69 -5.84 -0.14
CA THR A 152 5.75 -6.56 -0.83
C THR A 152 5.19 -7.86 -1.42
N SER A 153 5.58 -9.00 -0.91
CA SER A 153 5.10 -10.35 -1.24
C SER A 153 5.87 -11.37 -0.41
N VAL A 154 5.36 -12.59 -0.29
CA VAL A 154 6.17 -13.75 0.14
C VAL A 154 7.39 -13.96 -0.79
N ALA A 155 7.33 -13.47 -2.04
CA ALA A 155 8.44 -13.43 -2.98
C ALA A 155 9.62 -12.54 -2.52
N ALA A 156 9.48 -11.77 -1.44
CA ALA A 156 10.57 -11.07 -0.77
C ALA A 156 11.40 -11.96 0.18
N GLU A 157 10.97 -13.20 0.40
CA GLU A 157 11.64 -14.16 1.29
C GLU A 157 11.85 -15.53 0.64
N GLN A 158 10.95 -15.92 -0.24
CA GLN A 158 10.95 -17.23 -0.88
C GLN A 158 10.90 -17.07 -2.40
N PRO A 159 11.84 -17.68 -3.15
CA PRO A 159 11.82 -17.61 -4.61
C PRO A 159 10.75 -18.52 -5.19
N PHE A 160 10.24 -18.13 -6.36
CA PHE A 160 9.31 -18.91 -7.17
C PHE A 160 9.83 -19.02 -8.60
N LEU A 161 9.53 -20.11 -9.27
CA LEU A 161 9.81 -20.25 -10.69
C LEU A 161 9.11 -19.14 -11.49
N GLN A 162 9.65 -18.77 -12.63
CA GLN A 162 9.11 -17.75 -13.56
C GLN A 162 8.98 -16.33 -12.96
N SER A 163 9.56 -16.06 -11.79
CA SER A 163 9.39 -14.79 -11.08
C SER A 163 10.71 -14.06 -10.80
N SER A 164 11.77 -14.31 -11.57
CA SER A 164 13.12 -13.80 -11.26
C SER A 164 13.20 -12.28 -11.10
N THR A 165 12.68 -11.49 -12.05
CA THR A 165 12.67 -10.01 -11.96
C THR A 165 11.75 -9.52 -10.85
N TYR A 166 10.62 -10.19 -10.65
CA TYR A 166 9.68 -9.86 -9.58
C TYR A 166 10.27 -10.14 -8.20
N CYS A 167 10.80 -11.36 -7.96
CA CYS A 167 11.48 -11.71 -6.71
C CYS A 167 12.60 -10.71 -6.41
N LEU A 168 13.49 -10.43 -7.38
CA LEU A 168 14.57 -9.46 -7.23
C LEU A 168 14.03 -8.12 -6.72
N SER A 169 12.96 -7.61 -7.34
CA SER A 169 12.36 -6.34 -6.93
C SER A 169 11.76 -6.38 -5.52
N LYS A 170 11.15 -7.50 -5.12
CA LYS A 170 10.54 -7.67 -3.80
C LYS A 170 11.59 -7.82 -2.68
N TYR A 171 12.71 -8.52 -2.94
CA TYR A 171 13.85 -8.55 -2.04
C TYR A 171 14.46 -7.15 -1.86
N ALA A 172 14.56 -6.36 -2.95
CA ALA A 172 15.04 -4.98 -2.86
C ALA A 172 14.12 -4.09 -2.00
N GLN A 173 12.79 -4.21 -2.16
CA GLN A 173 11.82 -3.49 -1.30
C GLN A 173 11.99 -3.88 0.16
N ARG A 174 12.13 -5.17 0.48
CA ARG A 174 12.36 -5.64 1.85
C ARG A 174 13.60 -5.03 2.46
N GLY A 175 14.74 -5.07 1.75
CA GLY A 175 15.99 -4.47 2.23
C GLY A 175 15.85 -2.98 2.54
N LEU A 176 15.13 -2.23 1.70
CA LEU A 176 14.81 -0.82 1.95
C LEU A 176 13.96 -0.65 3.23
N LEU A 177 12.91 -1.47 3.39
CA LEU A 177 12.01 -1.38 4.54
C LEU A 177 12.73 -1.74 5.86
N ASP A 178 13.63 -2.70 5.85
CA ASP A 178 14.41 -3.08 7.03
C ASP A 178 15.26 -1.91 7.53
N VAL A 179 15.87 -1.14 6.63
CA VAL A 179 16.58 0.09 6.99
C VAL A 179 15.60 1.17 7.47
N MET A 180 14.46 1.36 6.80
CA MET A 180 13.48 2.36 7.19
C MET A 180 12.87 2.11 8.57
N LYS A 181 12.70 0.85 9.00
CA LYS A 181 12.25 0.49 10.36
C LYS A 181 13.18 1.03 11.43
N LEU A 182 14.51 1.04 11.20
CA LEU A 182 15.49 1.57 12.15
C LEU A 182 15.31 3.08 12.36
N TYR A 183 15.16 3.83 11.26
CA TYR A 183 14.89 5.27 11.34
C TYR A 183 13.50 5.57 11.92
N GLY A 184 12.48 4.81 11.50
CA GLY A 184 11.11 5.00 11.94
C GLY A 184 10.93 4.92 13.46
N ARG A 185 11.65 3.99 14.13
CA ARG A 185 11.65 3.88 15.59
C ARG A 185 12.18 5.14 16.28
N GLN A 186 13.16 5.81 15.68
CA GLN A 186 13.74 7.06 16.23
C GLN A 186 12.82 8.26 15.98
N ASP A 187 12.16 8.29 14.84
CA ASP A 187 11.38 9.44 14.38
C ASP A 187 9.89 9.35 14.74
N GLY A 188 9.44 8.25 15.37
CA GLY A 188 8.02 8.03 15.71
C GLY A 188 7.15 7.75 14.47
N ILE A 189 7.71 7.11 13.45
CA ILE A 189 7.04 6.68 12.22
C ILE A 189 7.02 5.16 12.19
N ARG A 190 5.83 4.57 12.12
CA ARG A 190 5.67 3.11 12.05
C ARG A 190 5.85 2.63 10.61
N ILE A 191 6.67 1.61 10.41
CA ILE A 191 6.90 0.98 9.10
C ILE A 191 6.44 -0.47 9.18
N LEU A 192 5.49 -0.84 8.32
CA LEU A 192 4.96 -2.20 8.24
C LEU A 192 5.12 -2.77 6.83
N GLU A 193 5.80 -3.88 6.74
CA GLU A 193 5.87 -4.70 5.53
C GLU A 193 4.73 -5.72 5.52
N ILE A 194 3.93 -5.73 4.43
CA ILE A 194 2.89 -6.73 4.19
C ILE A 194 3.40 -7.70 3.14
N LYS A 195 3.41 -9.00 3.46
CA LYS A 195 3.88 -10.07 2.58
C LYS A 195 2.73 -11.03 2.24
N PRO A 196 1.90 -10.69 1.24
CA PRO A 196 0.88 -11.62 0.77
C PRO A 196 1.51 -12.79 0.01
N GLY A 197 0.97 -13.99 0.22
CA GLY A 197 1.04 -15.11 -0.72
C GLY A 197 0.06 -14.90 -1.89
N ALA A 198 -0.41 -15.98 -2.50
CA ALA A 198 -1.32 -15.91 -3.63
C ALA A 198 -2.67 -15.27 -3.25
N ALA A 199 -2.88 -14.02 -3.63
CA ALA A 199 -4.14 -13.30 -3.54
C ALA A 199 -4.65 -12.99 -4.95
N TYR A 200 -5.89 -13.41 -5.26
CA TYR A 200 -6.45 -13.20 -6.59
C TYR A 200 -6.72 -11.71 -6.84
N THR A 201 -6.03 -11.17 -7.80
CA THR A 201 -6.10 -9.77 -8.24
C THR A 201 -5.90 -9.72 -9.75
N PRO A 202 -6.20 -8.60 -10.42
CA PRO A 202 -5.93 -8.45 -11.85
C PRO A 202 -4.47 -8.65 -12.29
N MET A 203 -3.53 -8.72 -11.37
CA MET A 203 -2.12 -9.03 -11.66
C MET A 203 -1.94 -10.46 -12.21
N TRP A 204 -2.82 -11.39 -11.83
CA TRP A 204 -2.76 -12.78 -12.26
C TRP A 204 -3.35 -13.01 -13.66
N GLY A 205 -4.11 -12.03 -14.22
CA GLY A 205 -4.87 -12.23 -15.46
C GLY A 205 -6.00 -13.25 -15.29
N GLU A 206 -6.33 -13.95 -16.37
CA GLU A 206 -7.31 -15.03 -16.35
C GLU A 206 -6.68 -16.31 -15.77
N MET A 207 -7.35 -16.91 -14.81
CA MET A 207 -6.91 -18.14 -14.15
C MET A 207 -8.05 -19.17 -14.10
N PRO A 208 -7.72 -20.48 -14.11
CA PRO A 208 -8.70 -21.53 -13.90
C PRO A 208 -9.47 -21.34 -12.58
N PRO A 209 -10.81 -21.56 -12.57
CA PRO A 209 -11.63 -21.35 -11.39
C PRO A 209 -11.20 -22.16 -10.15
N ASP A 210 -10.69 -23.36 -10.35
CA ASP A 210 -10.20 -24.24 -9.30
C ASP A 210 -8.92 -23.73 -8.65
N GLN A 211 -8.09 -22.98 -9.38
CA GLN A 211 -6.93 -22.28 -8.82
C GLN A 211 -7.35 -21.02 -8.08
N VAL A 212 -8.27 -20.23 -8.64
CA VAL A 212 -8.80 -19.02 -7.98
C VAL A 212 -9.39 -19.36 -6.61
N GLN A 213 -10.11 -20.49 -6.48
CA GLN A 213 -10.68 -20.93 -5.19
C GLN A 213 -9.64 -21.24 -4.11
N LYS A 214 -8.40 -21.53 -4.49
CA LYS A 214 -7.30 -21.79 -3.54
C LYS A 214 -6.58 -20.51 -3.12
N MET A 215 -6.80 -19.41 -3.82
CA MET A 215 -6.18 -18.12 -3.52
C MET A 215 -6.99 -17.36 -2.47
N MET A 216 -6.31 -16.46 -1.78
CA MET A 216 -6.97 -15.45 -0.95
C MET A 216 -7.70 -14.45 -1.84
N SER A 217 -8.75 -13.83 -1.33
CA SER A 217 -9.31 -12.60 -1.88
C SER A 217 -8.40 -11.40 -1.56
N ALA A 218 -8.58 -10.30 -2.27
CA ALA A 218 -7.90 -9.05 -1.91
C ALA A 218 -8.32 -8.53 -0.53
N GLU A 219 -9.54 -8.84 -0.10
CA GLU A 219 -10.08 -8.46 1.21
C GLU A 219 -9.41 -9.23 2.36
N ASP A 220 -9.05 -10.51 2.18
CA ASP A 220 -8.32 -11.30 3.18
C ASP A 220 -6.96 -10.64 3.52
N VAL A 221 -6.38 -9.93 2.56
CA VAL A 221 -5.14 -9.15 2.77
C VAL A 221 -5.45 -7.77 3.36
N ALA A 222 -6.50 -7.10 2.87
CA ALA A 222 -6.84 -5.74 3.27
C ALA A 222 -7.28 -5.64 4.74
N GLN A 223 -8.06 -6.61 5.22
CA GLN A 223 -8.61 -6.60 6.57
C GLN A 223 -7.52 -6.49 7.65
N PRO A 224 -6.52 -7.39 7.74
CA PRO A 224 -5.47 -7.27 8.75
C PRO A 224 -4.55 -6.06 8.53
N MET A 225 -4.42 -5.53 7.31
CA MET A 225 -3.73 -4.26 7.05
C MET A 225 -4.43 -3.10 7.75
N VAL A 226 -5.76 -3.04 7.65
CA VAL A 226 -6.56 -1.99 8.31
C VAL A 226 -6.56 -2.20 9.82
N ASP A 227 -6.65 -3.43 10.33
CA ASP A 227 -6.55 -3.73 11.76
C ASP A 227 -5.21 -3.24 12.36
N ALA A 228 -4.12 -3.37 11.63
CA ALA A 228 -2.79 -2.91 12.05
C ALA A 228 -2.72 -1.37 12.25
N LEU A 229 -3.62 -0.59 11.65
CA LEU A 229 -3.67 0.87 11.86
C LEU A 229 -4.18 1.26 13.25
N GLU A 230 -4.92 0.37 13.91
CA GLU A 230 -5.55 0.62 15.20
C GLU A 230 -4.66 0.21 16.40
N LEU A 231 -3.47 -0.30 16.14
CA LEU A 231 -2.51 -0.64 17.20
C LEU A 231 -2.10 0.63 17.97
N SER A 232 -1.99 0.50 19.29
CA SER A 232 -1.56 1.61 20.14
C SER A 232 -0.19 2.16 19.71
N SER A 233 0.07 3.44 19.97
CA SER A 233 1.36 4.08 19.65
C SER A 233 2.57 3.43 20.34
N ARG A 234 2.35 2.56 21.32
CA ARG A 234 3.41 1.82 22.05
C ARG A 234 3.83 0.52 21.36
N ALA A 235 3.05 0.05 20.37
CA ALA A 235 3.33 -1.19 19.65
C ALA A 235 3.67 -0.90 18.19
N SER A 236 4.60 -1.66 17.63
CA SER A 236 4.90 -1.65 16.19
C SER A 236 4.79 -3.06 15.65
N LEU A 237 3.85 -3.26 14.72
CA LEU A 237 3.84 -4.43 13.85
C LEU A 237 4.75 -4.10 12.66
N GLU A 238 5.84 -4.85 12.50
CA GLU A 238 6.87 -4.54 11.50
C GLU A 238 6.81 -5.42 10.26
N SER A 239 6.14 -6.56 10.38
CA SER A 239 5.98 -7.53 9.29
C SER A 239 4.71 -8.33 9.50
N LEU A 240 3.95 -8.50 8.43
CA LEU A 240 2.72 -9.30 8.39
C LEU A 240 2.75 -10.21 7.17
N THR A 241 2.85 -11.52 7.38
CA THR A 241 2.78 -12.52 6.32
C THR A 241 1.40 -13.15 6.33
N ILE A 242 0.73 -13.15 5.17
CA ILE A 242 -0.60 -13.71 4.99
C ILE A 242 -0.55 -14.67 3.80
N ARG A 243 -0.95 -15.91 4.00
CA ARG A 243 -0.90 -16.97 2.97
C ARG A 243 -2.26 -17.63 2.82
N PRO A 244 -2.56 -18.22 1.65
CA PRO A 244 -3.70 -19.13 1.54
C PRO A 244 -3.61 -20.23 2.59
N LEU A 245 -4.74 -20.64 3.14
CA LEU A 245 -4.80 -21.64 4.22
C LEU A 245 -4.11 -22.95 3.84
N HIS A 246 -4.18 -23.34 2.58
CA HIS A 246 -3.61 -24.59 2.08
C HIS A 246 -2.22 -24.45 1.46
N GLY A 247 -1.55 -23.31 1.67
CA GLY A 247 -0.22 -23.02 1.14
C GLY A 247 -0.21 -22.21 -0.16
N ASP A 248 0.98 -21.94 -0.67
CA ASP A 248 1.16 -21.21 -1.93
C ASP A 248 0.85 -22.15 -3.13
N LEU A 249 0.49 -21.54 -4.29
CA LEU A 249 0.20 -22.23 -5.54
C LEU A 249 1.48 -22.69 -6.24
#